data_e54627c615a9debf0a33b613f0bf7265
#
_entry.id   e54627c615a9debf0a33b613f0bf7265
#
_cell.length_a   1.000
_cell.length_b   1.000
_cell.length_c   1.000
_cell.angle_alpha   90.00
_cell.angle_beta   90.00
_cell.angle_gamma   90.00
#
_symmetry.space_group_name_H-M   'P 1'
#
loop_
_entity.id
_entity.type
_entity.pdbx_description
1 polymer ?
#
loop_
_entity_poly.entity_id
_entity_poly.type
_entity_poly.pdbx_seq_one_letter_code
_entity_poly.pdbx_strand_id
1 'polypeptide(L)'
;MADLLTITKVPGRVTIFHLAGKLDGQTNESLLEAVRKEQAAGMRFLLLELQALEMITSAGLGALHNMFKMLSPKAEMEAWEKEHHGEPYKSAYFKLAGAPPNIYYVLNIAGFLSNIPIYPDTPTALASFGD
;
A
#
# COMPACT_ATOMS: atom_id res chain seq x y z
N MET A 1 -7.50 -25.98 -5.21
CA MET A 1 -6.85 -24.88 -5.75
C MET A 1 -6.41 -23.88 -4.74
N ALA A 2 -5.21 -23.66 -4.68
CA ALA A 2 -4.67 -22.76 -3.69
C ALA A 2 -5.11 -21.35 -3.97
N ASP A 3 -5.48 -20.65 -2.93
CA ASP A 3 -5.71 -19.24 -3.05
C ASP A 3 -4.37 -18.56 -3.22
N LEU A 4 -4.28 -17.73 -4.23
CA LEU A 4 -3.03 -17.08 -4.53
C LEU A 4 -2.80 -15.89 -3.63
N LEU A 5 -3.87 -15.27 -3.16
CA LEU A 5 -3.76 -14.13 -2.24
C LEU A 5 -4.93 -14.15 -1.27
N THR A 6 -4.62 -14.04 0.02
CA THR A 6 -5.63 -13.87 1.06
C THR A 6 -5.52 -12.46 1.61
N ILE A 7 -6.64 -11.77 1.71
CA ILE A 7 -6.70 -10.42 2.27
C ILE A 7 -7.54 -10.47 3.53
N THR A 8 -6.93 -10.16 4.67
CA THR A 8 -7.64 -10.12 5.95
C THR A 8 -7.74 -8.67 6.39
N LYS A 9 -8.97 -8.19 6.55
CA LYS A 9 -9.21 -6.79 6.89
C LYS A 9 -9.35 -6.61 8.39
N VAL A 10 -8.69 -5.58 8.92
CA VAL A 10 -8.91 -5.11 10.28
C VAL A 10 -9.46 -3.68 10.15
N PRO A 11 -10.73 -3.45 10.52
CA PRO A 11 -11.32 -2.12 10.38
C PRO A 11 -10.84 -1.17 11.47
N GLY A 12 -10.96 0.13 11.21
CA GLY A 12 -10.57 1.15 12.15
C GLY A 12 -10.39 2.49 11.42
N ARG A 13 -9.88 3.49 12.14
CA ARG A 13 -9.56 4.76 11.51
C ARG A 13 -8.58 4.53 10.36
N VAL A 14 -7.62 3.66 10.59
CA VAL A 14 -6.75 3.14 9.55
C VAL A 14 -7.21 1.73 9.26
N THR A 15 -7.59 1.44 8.03
CA THR A 15 -7.94 0.09 7.63
C THR A 15 -6.65 -0.68 7.38
N ILE A 16 -6.53 -1.86 7.95
CA ILE A 16 -5.35 -2.71 7.75
C ILE A 16 -5.76 -3.88 6.88
N PHE A 17 -5.01 -4.11 5.81
CA PHE A 17 -5.13 -5.31 5.00
C PHE A 17 -3.89 -6.16 5.25
N HIS A 18 -4.07 -7.32 5.85
CA HIS A 18 -2.99 -8.31 5.97
C HIS A 18 -3.01 -9.16 4.71
N LEU A 19 -1.94 -9.13 3.96
CA LEU A 19 -1.83 -9.89 2.71
C LEU A 19 -1.01 -11.16 2.95
N ALA A 20 -1.53 -12.28 2.49
CA ALA A 20 -0.81 -13.56 2.57
C ALA A 20 -0.85 -14.21 1.20
N GLY A 21 0.28 -14.72 0.74
CA GLY A 21 0.39 -15.41 -0.54
C GLY A 21 1.10 -14.61 -1.58
N LYS A 22 0.54 -14.53 -2.77
CA LYS A 22 1.22 -13.93 -3.92
C LYS A 22 0.41 -12.79 -4.51
N LEU A 23 1.08 -11.67 -4.75
CA LEU A 23 0.45 -10.54 -5.44
C LEU A 23 1.02 -10.48 -6.85
N ASP A 24 0.22 -10.91 -7.83
CA ASP A 24 0.65 -11.09 -9.21
C ASP A 24 -0.48 -10.75 -10.18
N GLY A 25 -0.32 -11.15 -11.45
CA GLY A 25 -1.30 -10.84 -12.49
C GLY A 25 -2.66 -11.49 -12.30
N GLN A 26 -2.73 -12.55 -11.49
CA GLN A 26 -4.01 -13.23 -11.24
C GLN A 26 -4.73 -12.65 -10.03
N THR A 27 -3.99 -12.07 -9.09
CA THR A 27 -4.56 -11.62 -7.82
C THR A 27 -4.67 -10.12 -7.68
N ASN A 28 -3.97 -9.35 -8.51
CA ASN A 28 -3.91 -7.90 -8.35
C ASN A 28 -5.30 -7.26 -8.44
N GLU A 29 -6.18 -7.78 -9.29
CA GLU A 29 -7.50 -7.18 -9.42
C GLU A 29 -8.35 -7.39 -8.18
N SER A 30 -8.21 -8.53 -7.50
CA SER A 30 -8.97 -8.75 -6.28
C SER A 30 -8.54 -7.77 -5.17
N LEU A 31 -7.26 -7.43 -5.13
CA LEU A 31 -6.79 -6.43 -4.17
C LEU A 31 -7.32 -5.04 -4.52
N LEU A 32 -7.26 -4.66 -5.78
CA LEU A 32 -7.79 -3.36 -6.21
C LEU A 32 -9.27 -3.24 -5.93
N GLU A 33 -10.01 -4.33 -6.16
CA GLU A 33 -11.45 -4.35 -5.90
C GLU A 33 -11.73 -4.17 -4.41
N ALA A 34 -10.94 -4.83 -3.56
CA ALA A 34 -11.09 -4.69 -2.12
C ALA A 34 -10.85 -3.23 -1.68
N VAL A 35 -9.85 -2.58 -2.27
CA VAL A 35 -9.56 -1.18 -1.96
C VAL A 35 -10.70 -0.27 -2.42
N ARG A 36 -11.21 -0.48 -3.64
CA ARG A 36 -12.32 0.31 -4.16
C ARG A 36 -13.54 0.21 -3.26
N LYS A 37 -13.83 -1.01 -2.80
CA LYS A 37 -14.97 -1.27 -1.94
C LYS A 37 -14.84 -0.53 -0.61
N GLU A 38 -13.66 -0.59 0.01
CA GLU A 38 -13.44 0.11 1.26
C GLU A 38 -13.46 1.61 1.07
N GLN A 39 -12.91 2.10 -0.02
CA GLN A 39 -12.91 3.53 -0.31
C GLN A 39 -14.33 4.05 -0.50
N ALA A 40 -15.17 3.27 -1.19
CA ALA A 40 -16.57 3.62 -1.36
C ALA A 40 -17.31 3.63 -0.03
N ALA A 41 -16.85 2.85 0.94
CA ALA A 41 -17.43 2.83 2.28
C ALA A 41 -16.85 3.89 3.21
N GLY A 42 -15.94 4.73 2.71
CA GLY A 42 -15.42 5.86 3.47
C GLY A 42 -13.99 5.74 3.96
N MET A 43 -13.29 4.68 3.59
CA MET A 43 -11.90 4.51 4.00
C MET A 43 -11.02 5.61 3.41
N ARG A 44 -10.16 6.22 4.24
CA ARG A 44 -9.20 7.21 3.79
C ARG A 44 -7.77 6.78 4.03
N PHE A 45 -7.53 5.98 5.09
CA PHE A 45 -6.18 5.56 5.47
C PHE A 45 -6.08 4.06 5.36
N LEU A 46 -5.10 3.58 4.59
CA LEU A 46 -4.88 2.15 4.37
C LEU A 46 -3.45 1.77 4.69
N LEU A 47 -3.32 0.72 5.49
CA LEU A 47 -2.04 0.10 5.77
C LEU A 47 -2.04 -1.31 5.21
N LEU A 48 -1.08 -1.61 4.33
CA LEU A 48 -0.87 -2.98 3.88
C LEU A 48 0.20 -3.62 4.74
N GLU A 49 -0.16 -4.70 5.40
CA GLU A 49 0.79 -5.47 6.20
C GLU A 49 1.24 -6.65 5.35
N LEU A 50 2.54 -6.79 5.14
CA LEU A 50 3.12 -7.66 4.11
C LEU A 50 3.89 -8.85 4.67
N GLN A 51 3.84 -9.09 5.98
CA GLN A 51 4.68 -10.10 6.60
C GLN A 51 4.47 -11.49 5.99
N ALA A 52 3.25 -11.82 5.62
CA ALA A 52 2.93 -13.12 5.04
C ALA A 52 2.89 -13.13 3.51
N LEU A 53 3.28 -12.03 2.88
CA LEU A 53 3.33 -11.97 1.43
C LEU A 53 4.60 -12.69 0.95
N GLU A 54 4.42 -13.65 0.06
CA GLU A 54 5.53 -14.50 -0.42
C GLU A 54 6.20 -13.95 -1.66
N MET A 55 5.43 -13.26 -2.51
CA MET A 55 5.93 -12.82 -3.80
C MET A 55 5.13 -11.62 -4.30
N ILE A 56 5.81 -10.73 -5.02
CA ILE A 56 5.16 -9.64 -5.73
C ILE A 56 5.79 -9.54 -7.11
N THR A 57 4.94 -9.48 -8.15
CA THR A 57 5.39 -9.39 -9.53
C THR A 57 5.21 -7.98 -10.07
N SER A 58 5.59 -7.77 -11.34
CA SER A 58 5.38 -6.48 -12.01
C SER A 58 3.91 -6.07 -11.97
N ALA A 59 3.01 -7.04 -12.20
CA ALA A 59 1.57 -6.75 -12.13
C ALA A 59 1.15 -6.36 -10.71
N GLY A 60 1.74 -7.02 -9.71
CA GLY A 60 1.49 -6.67 -8.31
C GLY A 60 1.99 -5.28 -7.98
N LEU A 61 3.17 -4.92 -8.49
CA LEU A 61 3.69 -3.58 -8.31
C LEU A 61 2.78 -2.54 -8.96
N GLY A 62 2.24 -2.87 -10.14
CA GLY A 62 1.27 -2.00 -10.81
C GLY A 62 0.04 -1.77 -9.96
N ALA A 63 -0.43 -2.81 -9.26
CA ALA A 63 -1.57 -2.67 -8.37
C ALA A 63 -1.26 -1.71 -7.22
N LEU A 64 -0.07 -1.80 -6.63
CA LEU A 64 0.33 -0.88 -5.56
C LEU A 64 0.37 0.56 -6.07
N HIS A 65 0.86 0.75 -7.28
CA HIS A 65 0.91 2.08 -7.88
C HIS A 65 -0.50 2.63 -8.08
N ASN A 66 -1.42 1.80 -8.57
CA ASN A 66 -2.80 2.21 -8.75
C ASN A 66 -3.46 2.55 -7.42
N MET A 67 -3.17 1.78 -6.37
CA MET A 67 -3.68 2.06 -5.03
C MET A 67 -3.16 3.40 -4.52
N PHE A 68 -1.88 3.66 -4.74
CA PHE A 68 -1.29 4.95 -4.38
C PHE A 68 -2.05 6.10 -5.05
N LYS A 69 -2.32 5.97 -6.35
CA LYS A 69 -3.04 7.00 -7.08
C LYS A 69 -4.48 7.15 -6.60
N MET A 70 -5.14 6.04 -6.34
CA MET A 70 -6.53 6.06 -5.87
C MET A 70 -6.67 6.77 -4.51
N LEU A 71 -5.68 6.58 -3.65
CA LEU A 71 -5.75 7.09 -2.28
C LEU A 71 -5.08 8.45 -2.09
N SER A 72 -4.43 8.98 -3.11
CA SER A 72 -3.70 10.25 -3.02
C SER A 72 -4.55 11.38 -3.57
N PRO A 73 -4.93 12.37 -2.72
CA PRO A 73 -5.71 13.49 -3.21
C PRO A 73 -4.89 14.32 -4.20
N LYS A 74 -5.48 14.59 -5.35
CA LYS A 74 -4.78 15.32 -6.40
C LYS A 74 -4.32 16.70 -5.95
N ALA A 75 -5.18 17.40 -5.20
CA ALA A 75 -4.84 18.73 -4.72
C ALA A 75 -3.64 18.72 -3.78
N GLU A 76 -3.51 17.68 -2.94
CA GLU A 76 -2.37 17.58 -2.05
C GLU A 76 -1.09 17.29 -2.80
N MET A 77 -1.16 16.45 -3.84
CA MET A 77 0.01 16.16 -4.65
C MET A 77 0.50 17.40 -5.38
N GLU A 78 -0.44 18.19 -5.89
CA GLU A 78 -0.09 19.44 -6.57
C GLU A 78 0.52 20.47 -5.61
N ALA A 79 -0.03 20.55 -4.41
CA ALA A 79 0.49 21.46 -3.40
C ALA A 79 1.90 21.03 -2.96
N TRP A 80 2.12 19.74 -2.80
CA TRP A 80 3.43 19.23 -2.46
C TRP A 80 4.46 19.60 -3.53
N GLU A 81 4.10 19.41 -4.79
CA GLU A 81 5.03 19.68 -5.88
C GLU A 81 5.46 21.15 -5.92
N LYS A 82 4.53 22.05 -5.61
CA LYS A 82 4.85 23.47 -5.56
C LYS A 82 5.80 23.82 -4.43
N GLU A 83 5.68 23.13 -3.28
CA GLU A 83 6.49 23.44 -2.11
C GLU A 83 7.79 22.65 -2.07
N HIS A 84 7.84 21.51 -2.72
CA HIS A 84 8.97 20.58 -2.63
C HIS A 84 9.48 20.20 -4.01
N HIS A 85 9.93 21.20 -4.77
CA HIS A 85 10.40 20.97 -6.14
C HIS A 85 11.39 19.83 -6.23
N GLY A 86 11.07 18.83 -7.04
CA GLY A 86 11.95 17.71 -7.28
C GLY A 86 11.93 16.62 -6.21
N GLU A 87 11.21 16.82 -5.12
CA GLU A 87 11.10 15.81 -4.08
C GLU A 87 9.85 14.95 -4.32
N PRO A 88 9.97 13.61 -4.20
CA PRO A 88 8.81 12.76 -4.42
C PRO A 88 7.74 13.00 -3.35
N TYR A 89 6.49 12.99 -3.77
CA TYR A 89 5.36 13.07 -2.85
C TYR A 89 5.30 11.78 -2.04
N LYS A 90 5.18 11.89 -0.72
CA LYS A 90 5.04 10.75 0.16
C LYS A 90 3.60 10.71 0.70
N SER A 91 2.96 9.57 0.52
CA SER A 91 1.55 9.44 0.89
C SER A 91 1.36 9.47 2.40
N ALA A 92 0.36 10.24 2.85
CA ALA A 92 -0.10 10.21 4.22
C ALA A 92 -1.25 9.21 4.40
N TYR A 93 -1.75 8.66 3.30
CA TYR A 93 -2.99 7.86 3.29
C TYR A 93 -2.74 6.38 3.02
N PHE A 94 -1.63 6.03 2.40
CA PHE A 94 -1.34 4.66 2.01
C PHE A 94 0.10 4.34 2.41
N LYS A 95 0.25 3.34 3.29
CA LYS A 95 1.56 2.97 3.82
C LYS A 95 1.69 1.46 3.89
N LEU A 96 2.93 0.99 4.04
CA LEU A 96 3.24 -0.43 4.08
C LEU A 96 3.95 -0.76 5.40
N ALA A 97 3.83 -2.02 5.84
CA ALA A 97 4.51 -2.48 7.03
C ALA A 97 4.91 -3.94 6.91
N GLY A 98 5.99 -4.30 7.56
CA GLY A 98 6.36 -5.68 7.76
C GLY A 98 6.82 -6.44 6.53
N ALA A 99 7.36 -5.76 5.53
CA ALA A 99 7.78 -6.44 4.31
C ALA A 99 8.94 -7.39 4.58
N PRO A 100 8.83 -8.67 4.14
CA PRO A 100 9.98 -9.56 4.20
C PRO A 100 11.13 -9.03 3.32
N PRO A 101 12.37 -9.45 3.57
CA PRO A 101 13.52 -8.93 2.81
C PRO A 101 13.38 -9.02 1.30
N ASN A 102 12.83 -10.12 0.77
CA ASN A 102 12.66 -10.27 -0.67
C ASN A 102 11.62 -9.29 -1.22
N ILE A 103 10.58 -9.03 -0.46
CA ILE A 103 9.54 -8.07 -0.86
C ILE A 103 10.10 -6.64 -0.78
N TYR A 104 10.76 -6.33 0.34
CA TYR A 104 11.36 -5.01 0.51
C TYR A 104 12.34 -4.70 -0.62
N TYR A 105 13.16 -5.68 -1.00
CA TYR A 105 14.14 -5.51 -2.05
C TYR A 105 13.46 -5.11 -3.37
N VAL A 106 12.39 -5.84 -3.74
CA VAL A 106 11.67 -5.55 -4.99
C VAL A 106 11.04 -4.15 -4.94
N LEU A 107 10.44 -3.80 -3.82
CA LEU A 107 9.83 -2.47 -3.68
C LEU A 107 10.87 -1.37 -3.80
N ASN A 108 12.04 -1.60 -3.21
CA ASN A 108 13.12 -0.61 -3.21
C ASN A 108 13.67 -0.38 -4.62
N ILE A 109 13.98 -1.45 -5.34
CA ILE A 109 14.54 -1.29 -6.68
C ILE A 109 13.51 -0.77 -7.69
N ALA A 110 12.23 -1.00 -7.43
CA ALA A 110 11.17 -0.48 -8.30
C ALA A 110 10.86 0.99 -8.03
N GLY A 111 11.44 1.57 -6.98
CA GLY A 111 11.26 2.98 -6.68
C GLY A 111 10.00 3.34 -5.93
N PHE A 112 9.23 2.33 -5.48
CA PHE A 112 7.96 2.61 -4.81
C PHE A 112 8.12 3.28 -3.46
N LEU A 113 9.25 3.02 -2.78
CA LEU A 113 9.46 3.56 -1.44
C LEU A 113 9.72 5.06 -1.43
N SER A 114 9.90 5.67 -2.58
CA SER A 114 9.99 7.13 -2.68
C SER A 114 8.64 7.79 -2.41
N ASN A 115 7.55 7.10 -2.75
CA ASN A 115 6.20 7.67 -2.65
C ASN A 115 5.35 7.01 -1.58
N ILE A 116 5.64 5.75 -1.24
CA ILE A 116 4.83 4.98 -0.29
C ILE A 116 5.68 4.67 0.93
N PRO A 117 5.40 5.28 2.08
CA PRO A 117 6.20 5.03 3.28
C PRO A 117 6.08 3.57 3.73
N ILE A 118 7.19 3.02 4.25
CA ILE A 118 7.22 1.66 4.74
C ILE A 118 7.84 1.61 6.12
N TYR A 119 7.29 0.75 6.97
CA TYR A 119 7.70 0.64 8.37
C TYR A 119 7.99 -0.82 8.72
N PRO A 120 8.82 -1.06 9.74
CA PRO A 120 9.19 -2.45 10.07
C PRO A 120 8.04 -3.28 10.64
N ASP A 121 7.07 -2.63 11.27
CA ASP A 121 5.97 -3.37 11.90
C ASP A 121 4.69 -2.53 11.93
N THR A 122 3.59 -3.19 12.26
CA THR A 122 2.28 -2.56 12.27
C THR A 122 2.16 -1.44 13.31
N PRO A 123 2.61 -1.62 14.57
CA PRO A 123 2.48 -0.53 15.54
C PRO A 123 3.20 0.75 15.12
N THR A 124 4.41 0.62 14.57
CA THR A 124 5.16 1.79 14.10
C THR A 124 4.44 2.47 12.95
N ALA A 125 3.92 1.67 12.01
CA ALA A 125 3.19 2.20 10.87
C ALA A 125 1.92 2.92 11.32
N LEU A 126 1.16 2.32 12.24
CA LEU A 126 -0.07 2.95 12.72
C LEU A 126 0.22 4.28 13.40
N ALA A 127 1.29 4.34 14.20
CA ALA A 127 1.67 5.59 14.86
C ALA A 127 1.97 6.69 13.84
N SER A 128 2.49 6.33 12.68
CA SER A 128 2.85 7.30 11.66
C SER A 128 1.66 7.99 11.00
N PHE A 129 0.46 7.41 11.13
CA PHE A 129 -0.75 8.03 10.59
C PHE A 129 -1.28 9.15 11.50
N GLY A 130 -0.73 9.26 12.70
CA GLY A 130 -1.14 10.27 13.67
C GLY A 130 -2.48 9.94 14.29
N ASP A 131 -3.03 10.88 14.99
CA ASP A 131 -4.31 10.70 15.70
C ASP A 131 -5.48 11.23 14.90
#